data_e35a896bf11cc5cd606b75aa2210e6ed
#
_entry.id   e35a896bf11cc5cd606b75aa2210e6ed
#
_cell.length_a   1.000
_cell.length_b   1.000
_cell.length_c   1.000
_cell.angle_alpha   90.00
_cell.angle_beta   90.00
_cell.angle_gamma   90.00
#
_symmetry.space_group_name_H-M   'P 1'
#
loop_
_entity.id
_entity.type
_entity.pdbx_description
1 polymer ?
#
loop_
_entity_poly.entity_id
_entity_poly.type
_entity_poly.pdbx_seq_one_letter_code
_entity_poly.pdbx_strand_id
1 'polypeptide(L)'
;MRIYDQGSVHWQPTVALNWLEDETFFSVCSRHHVIWGSPDAMTTFRGLFQSEGNSLPHDFPHSLDALRHPMRAVLGDPDVIISRRTIFPFFRPFQSQEHIQAALNIMKGLQLGSIKYKLGLVTGRFGAEHPLKACHACIDADINNHGTSYWHLCHQYPGVSICPIHKQMLQESIHNRQWSGRFRWTLPDKGDLTSWDFAGFNSITQHALLQLSNSVLDLAALGNVRSFDPFIVSSVYRNTLQEMDFLNSISQKAAPSLAKYAALLQPYHSLTSLPHTAQKARTYIEHLVRNPRGHSHPLKHLVMINWLFGQVRDFIDAYDRAKAEKAEKAEKAEK
;
A
#
# COMPACT_ATOMS: atom_id res chain seq x y z
N MET A 1 -50.55 -36.02 4.23
CA MET A 1 -49.44 -35.47 3.43
C MET A 1 -48.79 -34.38 4.32
N ARG A 2 -47.71 -34.75 5.07
CA ARG A 2 -47.04 -33.85 5.96
C ARG A 2 -45.96 -33.12 5.13
N ILE A 3 -46.15 -31.83 4.97
CA ILE A 3 -45.15 -30.92 4.41
C ILE A 3 -44.03 -30.83 5.43
N TYR A 4 -42.88 -31.42 5.15
CA TYR A 4 -41.67 -31.15 5.91
C TYR A 4 -41.24 -29.71 5.60
N ASP A 5 -41.44 -28.86 6.58
CA ASP A 5 -40.80 -27.53 6.62
C ASP A 5 -39.28 -27.76 6.67
N GLN A 6 -38.63 -27.53 5.52
CA GLN A 6 -37.17 -27.47 5.49
C GLN A 6 -36.75 -26.20 6.20
N GLY A 7 -36.65 -26.31 7.51
CA GLY A 7 -36.04 -25.26 8.31
C GLY A 7 -34.67 -24.96 7.74
N SER A 8 -34.54 -23.81 7.09
CA SER A 8 -33.26 -23.27 6.66
C SER A 8 -32.33 -23.25 7.90
N VAL A 9 -31.39 -24.16 7.91
CA VAL A 9 -30.31 -24.13 8.88
C VAL A 9 -29.58 -22.81 8.68
N HIS A 10 -29.95 -21.80 9.46
CA HIS A 10 -29.22 -20.54 9.49
C HIS A 10 -27.83 -20.83 10.05
N TRP A 11 -26.89 -21.14 9.13
CA TRP A 11 -25.49 -21.23 9.46
C TRP A 11 -25.05 -19.88 10.03
N GLN A 12 -24.68 -19.85 11.31
CA GLN A 12 -24.16 -18.66 11.97
C GLN A 12 -22.74 -18.95 12.47
N PRO A 13 -21.76 -18.14 12.05
CA PRO A 13 -20.42 -18.27 12.58
C PRO A 13 -20.44 -17.93 14.07
N THR A 14 -19.95 -18.84 14.90
CA THR A 14 -20.01 -18.72 16.35
C THR A 14 -18.73 -18.14 16.95
N VAL A 15 -17.60 -18.15 16.24
CA VAL A 15 -16.30 -17.77 16.79
C VAL A 15 -15.59 -16.78 15.87
N ALA A 16 -15.24 -15.61 16.41
CA ALA A 16 -14.35 -14.67 15.78
C ALA A 16 -12.89 -15.13 15.95
N LEU A 17 -12.12 -15.09 14.86
CA LEU A 17 -10.69 -15.43 14.87
C LEU A 17 -9.86 -14.23 15.30
N ASN A 18 -8.85 -14.48 16.12
CA ASN A 18 -7.86 -13.48 16.49
C ASN A 18 -6.93 -13.15 15.29
N TRP A 19 -6.35 -11.97 15.33
CA TRP A 19 -5.29 -11.56 14.43
C TRP A 19 -4.05 -12.45 14.54
N LEU A 20 -3.46 -12.73 13.37
CA LEU A 20 -2.07 -13.15 13.31
C LEU A 20 -1.16 -11.92 13.17
N GLU A 21 0.13 -12.12 13.38
CA GLU A 21 1.11 -11.03 13.28
C GLU A 21 1.17 -10.49 11.85
N ASP A 22 1.17 -9.16 11.69
CA ASP A 22 1.21 -8.48 10.38
C ASP A 22 0.11 -8.94 9.39
N GLU A 23 -1.01 -9.47 9.87
CA GLU A 23 -2.08 -9.97 9.02
C GLU A 23 -2.95 -8.85 8.47
N THR A 24 -3.33 -8.92 7.18
CA THR A 24 -4.29 -7.98 6.57
C THR A 24 -5.73 -8.27 6.99
N PHE A 25 -6.60 -7.25 6.93
CA PHE A 25 -8.03 -7.44 7.18
C PHE A 25 -8.68 -8.42 6.19
N PHE A 26 -8.28 -8.36 4.91
CA PHE A 26 -8.74 -9.32 3.92
C PHE A 26 -8.34 -10.77 4.29
N SER A 27 -7.15 -10.96 4.84
CA SER A 27 -6.64 -12.26 5.25
C SER A 27 -7.47 -12.87 6.38
N VAL A 28 -7.72 -12.13 7.44
CA VAL A 28 -8.54 -12.65 8.56
C VAL A 28 -9.96 -12.98 8.10
N CYS A 29 -10.54 -12.21 7.19
CA CYS A 29 -11.84 -12.55 6.57
C CYS A 29 -11.75 -13.84 5.75
N SER A 30 -10.66 -14.03 5.00
CA SER A 30 -10.42 -15.26 4.24
C SER A 30 -10.20 -16.48 5.14
N ARG A 31 -9.49 -16.31 6.28
CA ARG A 31 -9.36 -17.39 7.27
C ARG A 31 -10.71 -17.77 7.89
N HIS A 32 -11.57 -16.79 8.18
CA HIS A 32 -12.94 -17.10 8.60
C HIS A 32 -13.69 -17.92 7.56
N HIS A 33 -13.60 -17.56 6.27
CA HIS A 33 -14.23 -18.31 5.20
C HIS A 33 -13.81 -19.78 5.18
N VAL A 34 -12.51 -20.04 5.27
CA VAL A 34 -11.94 -21.38 5.22
C VAL A 34 -12.26 -22.17 6.50
N ILE A 35 -12.00 -21.58 7.67
CA ILE A 35 -12.17 -22.27 8.97
C ILE A 35 -13.63 -22.54 9.29
N TRP A 36 -14.53 -21.62 8.91
CA TRP A 36 -15.97 -21.85 9.08
C TRP A 36 -16.54 -22.87 8.09
N GLY A 37 -15.79 -23.24 7.04
CA GLY A 37 -16.28 -24.11 5.98
C GLY A 37 -17.50 -23.51 5.25
N SER A 38 -17.47 -22.18 5.03
CA SER A 38 -18.59 -21.47 4.42
C SER A 38 -18.83 -21.97 2.99
N PRO A 39 -20.09 -22.23 2.59
CA PRO A 39 -20.40 -22.78 1.26
C PRO A 39 -20.12 -21.77 0.13
N ASP A 40 -20.18 -20.48 0.42
CA ASP A 40 -19.96 -19.40 -0.55
C ASP A 40 -19.48 -18.11 0.12
N ALA A 41 -19.04 -17.18 -0.73
CA ALA A 41 -18.49 -15.89 -0.28
C ALA A 41 -19.54 -15.00 0.40
N MET A 42 -20.81 -15.06 -0.04
CA MET A 42 -21.91 -14.27 0.53
C MET A 42 -22.21 -14.71 1.97
N THR A 43 -22.22 -16.00 2.24
CA THR A 43 -22.42 -16.56 3.57
C THR A 43 -21.35 -16.06 4.54
N THR A 44 -20.07 -16.07 4.13
CA THR A 44 -18.99 -15.49 4.91
C THR A 44 -19.19 -13.99 5.14
N PHE A 45 -19.54 -13.25 4.09
CA PHE A 45 -19.76 -11.81 4.20
C PHE A 45 -20.86 -11.48 5.21
N ARG A 46 -22.02 -12.17 5.15
CA ARG A 46 -23.13 -12.02 6.10
C ARG A 46 -22.74 -12.42 7.53
N GLY A 47 -21.84 -13.39 7.67
CA GLY A 47 -21.29 -13.80 8.96
C GLY A 47 -20.41 -12.72 9.61
N LEU A 48 -19.67 -11.98 8.78
CA LEU A 48 -18.77 -10.92 9.23
C LEU A 48 -19.48 -9.57 9.40
N PHE A 49 -20.43 -9.23 8.51
CA PHE A 49 -21.05 -7.91 8.40
C PHE A 49 -22.57 -7.96 8.59
N GLN A 50 -23.12 -6.84 9.03
CA GLN A 50 -24.60 -6.60 9.11
C GLN A 50 -25.13 -5.97 7.80
N SER A 51 -24.58 -6.40 6.66
CA SER A 51 -24.97 -5.87 5.35
C SER A 51 -24.88 -6.95 4.29
N GLU A 52 -25.51 -6.72 3.15
CA GLU A 52 -25.45 -7.61 1.99
C GLU A 52 -24.15 -7.36 1.21
N GLY A 53 -23.54 -8.44 0.74
CA GLY A 53 -22.32 -8.39 -0.08
C GLY A 53 -21.76 -9.78 -0.36
N ASN A 54 -20.78 -9.88 -1.24
CA ASN A 54 -20.12 -11.14 -1.58
C ASN A 54 -18.71 -11.24 -0.98
N SER A 55 -17.92 -10.17 -1.11
CA SER A 55 -16.55 -10.11 -0.62
C SER A 55 -16.05 -8.67 -0.65
N LEU A 56 -14.85 -8.44 -0.13
CA LEU A 56 -14.23 -7.12 -0.07
C LEU A 56 -13.02 -7.04 -1.01
N PRO A 57 -12.72 -5.86 -1.55
CA PRO A 57 -11.41 -5.57 -2.10
C PRO A 57 -10.32 -5.82 -1.04
N HIS A 58 -9.27 -6.54 -1.44
CA HIS A 58 -8.19 -6.88 -0.51
C HIS A 58 -7.32 -5.67 -0.15
N ASP A 59 -7.26 -4.66 -1.01
CA ASP A 59 -6.45 -3.45 -0.83
C ASP A 59 -7.18 -2.36 0.00
N PHE A 60 -8.43 -2.07 -0.34
CA PHE A 60 -9.26 -1.05 0.31
C PHE A 60 -10.63 -1.63 0.67
N PRO A 61 -10.75 -2.35 1.79
CA PRO A 61 -12.03 -2.86 2.24
C PRO A 61 -13.02 -1.71 2.52
N HIS A 62 -14.31 -2.00 2.37
CA HIS A 62 -15.40 -1.06 2.66
C HIS A 62 -16.40 -1.65 3.64
N SER A 63 -17.44 -0.89 4.01
CA SER A 63 -18.52 -1.32 4.92
C SER A 63 -18.02 -1.72 6.33
N LEU A 64 -16.90 -1.16 6.78
CA LEU A 64 -16.29 -1.55 8.05
C LEU A 64 -17.16 -1.20 9.26
N ASP A 65 -18.02 -0.16 9.16
CA ASP A 65 -18.97 0.17 10.24
C ASP A 65 -20.08 -0.88 10.38
N ALA A 66 -20.33 -1.66 9.32
CA ALA A 66 -21.29 -2.76 9.36
C ALA A 66 -20.70 -4.06 9.95
N LEU A 67 -19.44 -4.09 10.41
CA LEU A 67 -18.83 -5.24 11.05
C LEU A 67 -19.67 -5.66 12.27
N ARG A 68 -20.03 -6.95 12.37
CA ARG A 68 -20.85 -7.47 13.45
C ARG A 68 -20.18 -7.31 14.80
N HIS A 69 -20.97 -7.05 15.84
CA HIS A 69 -20.45 -6.83 17.19
C HIS A 69 -19.45 -7.88 17.67
N PRO A 70 -19.66 -9.21 17.54
CA PRO A 70 -18.68 -10.20 17.96
C PRO A 70 -17.36 -10.10 17.18
N MET A 71 -17.41 -9.77 15.89
CA MET A 71 -16.24 -9.56 15.05
C MET A 71 -15.50 -8.28 15.46
N ARG A 72 -16.24 -7.19 15.67
CA ARG A 72 -15.69 -5.92 16.13
C ARG A 72 -15.03 -6.00 17.48
N ALA A 73 -15.59 -6.78 18.41
CA ALA A 73 -15.00 -7.01 19.74
C ALA A 73 -13.60 -7.66 19.67
N VAL A 74 -13.35 -8.51 18.68
CA VAL A 74 -12.06 -9.22 18.51
C VAL A 74 -11.15 -8.49 17.54
N LEU A 75 -11.68 -8.00 16.41
CA LEU A 75 -10.89 -7.40 15.36
C LEU A 75 -10.63 -5.90 15.57
N GLY A 76 -11.38 -5.25 16.45
CA GLY A 76 -11.26 -3.84 16.76
C GLY A 76 -12.18 -2.95 15.92
N ASP A 77 -12.12 -1.66 16.22
CA ASP A 77 -12.89 -0.64 15.52
C ASP A 77 -12.40 -0.39 14.08
N PRO A 78 -13.27 0.09 13.17
CA PRO A 78 -12.93 0.41 11.79
C PRO A 78 -11.67 1.27 11.64
N ASP A 79 -11.45 2.27 12.49
CA ASP A 79 -10.26 3.12 12.45
C ASP A 79 -8.97 2.34 12.76
N VAL A 80 -9.03 1.40 13.70
CA VAL A 80 -7.91 0.52 14.02
C VAL A 80 -7.62 -0.43 12.87
N ILE A 81 -8.66 -1.02 12.28
CA ILE A 81 -8.53 -1.91 11.11
C ILE A 81 -7.90 -1.14 9.94
N ILE A 82 -8.45 0.04 9.58
CA ILE A 82 -7.94 0.86 8.50
C ILE A 82 -6.47 1.23 8.71
N SER A 83 -6.13 1.65 9.93
CA SER A 83 -4.80 2.17 10.25
C SER A 83 -3.72 1.12 10.43
N ARG A 84 -4.08 -0.14 10.74
CA ARG A 84 -3.12 -1.19 11.10
C ARG A 84 -3.20 -2.45 10.26
N ARG A 85 -4.29 -2.63 9.47
CA ARG A 85 -4.59 -3.90 8.79
C ARG A 85 -4.91 -3.74 7.32
N THR A 86 -4.64 -2.53 6.75
CA THR A 86 -4.82 -2.23 5.32
C THR A 86 -3.63 -1.45 4.79
N ILE A 87 -3.52 -1.36 3.46
CA ILE A 87 -2.45 -0.58 2.81
C ILE A 87 -2.71 0.93 2.83
N PHE A 88 -3.85 1.39 3.36
CA PHE A 88 -4.24 2.80 3.33
C PHE A 88 -3.22 3.77 3.98
N PRO A 89 -2.56 3.44 5.12
CA PRO A 89 -1.57 4.32 5.74
C PRO A 89 -0.44 4.75 4.82
N PHE A 90 -0.02 3.90 3.88
CA PHE A 90 1.01 4.21 2.89
C PHE A 90 0.67 5.46 2.04
N PHE A 91 -0.60 5.68 1.74
CA PHE A 91 -1.04 6.78 0.88
C PHE A 91 -1.19 8.11 1.62
N ARG A 92 -1.40 8.09 2.94
CA ARG A 92 -1.75 9.28 3.73
C ARG A 92 -0.70 10.39 3.74
N PRO A 93 0.62 10.11 3.89
CA PRO A 93 1.64 11.16 4.10
C PRO A 93 1.69 12.21 2.98
N PHE A 94 1.38 11.82 1.74
CA PHE A 94 1.43 12.68 0.57
C PHE A 94 0.03 12.99 -0.01
N GLN A 95 -1.02 12.85 0.79
CA GLN A 95 -2.40 13.17 0.39
C GLN A 95 -2.98 14.37 1.13
N SER A 96 -3.96 15.04 0.53
CA SER A 96 -4.73 16.09 1.22
C SER A 96 -5.63 15.50 2.30
N GLN A 97 -5.86 16.26 3.36
CA GLN A 97 -6.78 15.85 4.43
C GLN A 97 -8.21 15.59 3.92
N GLU A 98 -8.64 16.35 2.91
CA GLU A 98 -9.93 16.15 2.25
C GLU A 98 -10.03 14.77 1.59
N HIS A 99 -9.01 14.37 0.80
CA HIS A 99 -8.98 13.06 0.15
C HIS A 99 -8.86 11.91 1.16
N ILE A 100 -8.06 12.11 2.23
CA ILE A 100 -7.95 11.15 3.33
C ILE A 100 -9.31 10.94 3.97
N GLN A 101 -10.01 12.01 4.34
CA GLN A 101 -11.32 11.92 4.98
C GLN A 101 -12.37 11.28 4.07
N ALA A 102 -12.39 11.64 2.78
CA ALA A 102 -13.28 11.04 1.80
C ALA A 102 -13.01 9.52 1.66
N ALA A 103 -11.75 9.09 1.62
CA ALA A 103 -11.40 7.69 1.57
C ALA A 103 -11.81 6.92 2.84
N LEU A 104 -11.58 7.51 4.02
CA LEU A 104 -12.04 6.95 5.31
C LEU A 104 -13.55 6.75 5.34
N ASN A 105 -14.32 7.74 4.89
CA ASN A 105 -15.79 7.66 4.84
C ASN A 105 -16.25 6.53 3.90
N ILE A 106 -15.59 6.34 2.76
CA ILE A 106 -15.88 5.23 1.85
C ILE A 106 -15.55 3.88 2.49
N MET A 107 -14.38 3.75 3.13
CA MET A 107 -13.98 2.50 3.80
C MET A 107 -14.93 2.13 4.95
N LYS A 108 -15.40 3.10 5.69
CA LYS A 108 -16.39 2.88 6.76
C LYS A 108 -17.78 2.54 6.22
N GLY A 109 -18.09 2.90 4.98
CA GLY A 109 -19.41 2.72 4.37
C GLY A 109 -20.36 3.92 4.58
N LEU A 110 -19.84 5.05 5.06
CA LEU A 110 -20.60 6.29 5.24
C LEU A 110 -20.87 7.02 3.91
N GLN A 111 -20.09 6.69 2.88
CA GLN A 111 -20.18 7.33 1.56
C GLN A 111 -19.92 6.33 0.44
N LEU A 112 -20.65 6.43 -0.65
CA LEU A 112 -20.39 5.65 -1.87
C LEU A 112 -19.28 6.31 -2.68
N GLY A 113 -18.49 5.48 -3.38
CA GLY A 113 -17.46 5.95 -4.29
C GLY A 113 -16.29 5.01 -4.45
N SER A 114 -15.33 5.41 -5.29
CA SER A 114 -14.10 4.69 -5.51
C SER A 114 -12.93 5.36 -4.77
N ILE A 115 -12.37 4.66 -3.82
CA ILE A 115 -11.18 5.11 -3.07
C ILE A 115 -10.01 5.35 -4.03
N LYS A 116 -9.81 4.45 -4.99
CA LYS A 116 -8.74 4.53 -5.98
C LYS A 116 -8.84 5.81 -6.82
N TYR A 117 -10.05 6.24 -7.13
CA TYR A 117 -10.29 7.52 -7.80
C TYR A 117 -9.98 8.71 -6.88
N LYS A 118 -10.47 8.68 -5.64
CA LYS A 118 -10.22 9.75 -4.65
C LYS A 118 -8.75 9.93 -4.33
N LEU A 119 -7.97 8.84 -4.29
CA LEU A 119 -6.53 8.88 -4.09
C LEU A 119 -5.72 9.16 -5.37
N GLY A 120 -6.38 9.37 -6.52
CA GLY A 120 -5.72 9.65 -7.81
C GLY A 120 -4.96 8.45 -8.39
N LEU A 121 -5.26 7.23 -7.97
CA LEU A 121 -4.52 6.03 -8.40
C LEU A 121 -4.88 5.60 -9.81
N VAL A 122 -6.13 5.82 -10.23
CA VAL A 122 -6.65 5.41 -11.54
C VAL A 122 -5.93 6.13 -12.69
N THR A 123 -5.58 7.41 -12.48
CA THR A 123 -4.86 8.23 -13.45
C THR A 123 -3.35 8.25 -13.20
N GLY A 124 -2.90 7.60 -12.14
CA GLY A 124 -1.52 7.54 -11.73
C GLY A 124 -0.67 6.61 -12.62
N ARG A 125 0.63 6.92 -12.75
CA ARG A 125 1.57 6.12 -13.54
C ARG A 125 1.86 4.74 -12.94
N PHE A 126 1.59 4.54 -11.65
CA PHE A 126 1.84 3.29 -10.93
C PHE A 126 0.64 2.34 -10.95
N GLY A 127 -0.44 2.74 -11.61
CA GLY A 127 -1.68 1.96 -11.68
C GLY A 127 -2.47 1.96 -10.37
N ALA A 128 -3.62 1.36 -10.44
CA ALA A 128 -4.53 1.22 -9.30
C ALA A 128 -4.81 -0.26 -8.96
N GLU A 129 -4.08 -1.17 -9.60
CA GLU A 129 -4.10 -2.58 -9.27
C GLU A 129 -3.01 -2.86 -8.22
N HIS A 130 -3.41 -3.47 -7.11
CA HIS A 130 -2.52 -3.90 -6.03
C HIS A 130 -2.69 -5.41 -5.87
N PRO A 131 -1.97 -6.24 -6.65
CA PRO A 131 -2.12 -7.70 -6.56
C PRO A 131 -1.74 -8.21 -5.18
N LEU A 132 -2.43 -9.25 -4.71
CA LEU A 132 -2.02 -9.98 -3.51
C LEU A 132 -0.66 -10.61 -3.74
N LYS A 133 0.24 -10.46 -2.76
CA LYS A 133 1.62 -10.92 -2.83
C LYS A 133 1.99 -11.78 -1.64
N ALA A 134 2.78 -12.82 -1.88
CA ALA A 134 3.30 -13.68 -0.83
C ALA A 134 4.74 -14.11 -1.09
N CYS A 135 5.39 -14.54 -0.02
CA CYS A 135 6.71 -15.17 -0.01
C CYS A 135 6.54 -16.65 0.28
N HIS A 136 7.14 -17.54 -0.52
CA HIS A 136 7.04 -18.99 -0.30
C HIS A 136 7.54 -19.41 1.08
N ALA A 137 8.64 -18.82 1.55
CA ALA A 137 9.19 -19.15 2.87
C ALA A 137 8.28 -18.64 4.02
N CYS A 138 7.55 -17.51 3.83
CA CYS A 138 6.53 -17.09 4.79
C CYS A 138 5.38 -18.09 4.82
N ILE A 139 4.88 -18.54 3.67
CA ILE A 139 3.81 -19.55 3.61
C ILE A 139 4.19 -20.82 4.39
N ASP A 140 5.42 -21.33 4.21
CA ASP A 140 5.90 -22.51 4.95
C ASP A 140 5.96 -22.25 6.45
N ALA A 141 6.51 -21.11 6.86
CA ALA A 141 6.60 -20.72 8.26
C ALA A 141 5.21 -20.56 8.90
N ASP A 142 4.26 -19.95 8.19
CA ASP A 142 2.89 -19.76 8.66
C ASP A 142 2.17 -21.08 8.88
N ILE A 143 2.26 -21.99 7.92
CA ILE A 143 1.65 -23.32 8.02
C ILE A 143 2.25 -24.09 9.21
N ASN A 144 3.56 -24.03 9.39
CA ASN A 144 4.26 -24.72 10.47
C ASN A 144 3.89 -24.12 11.85
N ASN A 145 3.75 -22.82 11.96
CA ASN A 145 3.51 -22.14 13.25
C ASN A 145 2.03 -22.01 13.59
N HIS A 146 1.16 -21.87 12.61
CA HIS A 146 -0.25 -21.52 12.79
C HIS A 146 -1.23 -22.53 12.16
N GLY A 147 -0.73 -23.54 11.45
CA GLY A 147 -1.57 -24.50 10.71
C GLY A 147 -2.28 -23.92 9.49
N THR A 148 -2.00 -22.67 9.14
CA THR A 148 -2.61 -21.98 8.00
C THR A 148 -1.69 -20.87 7.49
N SER A 149 -1.66 -20.66 6.18
CA SER A 149 -1.05 -19.49 5.58
C SER A 149 -1.94 -18.26 5.69
N TYR A 150 -1.37 -17.06 5.57
CA TYR A 150 -2.14 -15.82 5.60
C TYR A 150 -1.42 -14.68 4.82
N TRP A 151 -2.18 -13.63 4.42
CA TRP A 151 -1.63 -12.50 3.69
C TRP A 151 -1.00 -11.51 4.67
N HIS A 152 0.34 -11.43 4.68
CA HIS A 152 1.10 -10.45 5.43
C HIS A 152 0.90 -9.05 4.88
N LEU A 153 0.64 -8.07 5.74
CA LEU A 153 0.41 -6.68 5.35
C LEU A 153 1.67 -6.04 4.72
N CYS A 154 2.84 -6.33 5.29
CA CYS A 154 4.12 -5.83 4.78
C CYS A 154 4.38 -6.24 3.32
N HIS A 155 3.81 -7.35 2.84
CA HIS A 155 3.92 -7.75 1.45
C HIS A 155 2.98 -6.97 0.52
N GLN A 156 1.83 -6.46 1.02
CA GLN A 156 0.77 -5.92 0.16
C GLN A 156 1.02 -4.48 -0.30
N TYR A 157 1.89 -3.74 0.37
CA TYR A 157 2.14 -2.35 0.00
C TYR A 157 2.67 -2.21 -1.44
N PRO A 158 2.18 -1.22 -2.22
CA PRO A 158 2.72 -0.90 -3.53
C PRO A 158 4.23 -0.58 -3.45
N GLY A 159 5.02 -1.15 -4.35
CA GLY A 159 6.48 -0.97 -4.36
C GLY A 159 7.26 -1.96 -3.49
N VAL A 160 6.62 -2.73 -2.61
CA VAL A 160 7.25 -3.86 -1.95
C VAL A 160 7.27 -5.04 -2.91
N SER A 161 8.47 -5.39 -3.36
CA SER A 161 8.72 -6.51 -4.29
C SER A 161 9.57 -7.63 -3.67
N ILE A 162 10.24 -7.33 -2.57
CA ILE A 162 11.10 -8.27 -1.84
C ILE A 162 10.56 -8.45 -0.44
N CYS A 163 10.45 -9.70 -0.01
CA CYS A 163 10.06 -10.03 1.36
C CYS A 163 11.05 -9.41 2.35
N PRO A 164 10.60 -8.61 3.32
CA PRO A 164 11.50 -7.97 4.29
C PRO A 164 12.15 -8.97 5.24
N ILE A 165 11.54 -10.16 5.44
CA ILE A 165 12.03 -11.21 6.32
C ILE A 165 13.02 -12.10 5.58
N HIS A 166 12.61 -12.74 4.48
CA HIS A 166 13.39 -13.77 3.79
C HIS A 166 14.26 -13.26 2.63
N LYS A 167 14.18 -11.95 2.30
CA LYS A 167 14.93 -11.31 1.20
C LYS A 167 14.73 -11.96 -0.17
N GLN A 168 13.61 -12.68 -0.34
CA GLN A 168 13.20 -13.31 -1.58
C GLN A 168 12.19 -12.43 -2.31
N MET A 169 12.15 -12.54 -3.64
CA MET A 169 11.13 -11.87 -4.44
C MET A 169 9.74 -12.37 -4.05
N LEU A 170 8.83 -11.42 -3.85
CA LEU A 170 7.42 -11.71 -3.66
C LEU A 170 6.80 -12.17 -4.97
N GLN A 171 5.93 -13.15 -4.88
CA GLN A 171 5.14 -13.63 -6.01
C GLN A 171 3.70 -13.14 -5.88
N GLU A 172 3.05 -12.93 -7.02
CA GLU A 172 1.70 -12.39 -7.06
C GLU A 172 0.67 -13.50 -7.27
N SER A 173 -0.44 -13.40 -6.55
CA SER A 173 -1.56 -14.30 -6.73
C SER A 173 -2.19 -14.15 -8.12
N ILE A 174 -2.59 -15.27 -8.73
CA ILE A 174 -3.40 -15.31 -9.95
C ILE A 174 -4.85 -14.87 -9.69
N HIS A 175 -5.28 -14.87 -8.42
CA HIS A 175 -6.62 -14.49 -8.00
C HIS A 175 -6.73 -13.01 -7.70
N ASN A 176 -7.95 -12.49 -7.72
CA ASN A 176 -8.28 -11.11 -7.34
C ASN A 176 -7.49 -10.04 -8.14
N ARG A 177 -7.13 -10.36 -9.38
CA ARG A 177 -6.31 -9.51 -10.27
C ARG A 177 -7.09 -8.42 -11.00
N GLN A 178 -8.41 -8.51 -11.04
CA GLN A 178 -9.22 -7.71 -11.95
C GLN A 178 -10.12 -6.71 -11.22
N TRP A 179 -10.41 -5.63 -11.91
CA TRP A 179 -11.41 -4.62 -11.57
C TRP A 179 -12.84 -5.14 -11.54
N SER A 180 -13.08 -6.40 -11.86
CA SER A 180 -14.39 -7.02 -12.05
C SER A 180 -15.28 -7.05 -10.80
N GLY A 181 -14.81 -6.56 -9.66
CA GLY A 181 -15.60 -6.42 -8.45
C GLY A 181 -16.00 -7.72 -7.76
N ARG A 182 -15.49 -8.86 -8.22
CA ARG A 182 -15.73 -10.16 -7.58
C ARG A 182 -14.44 -10.71 -7.00
N PHE A 183 -14.15 -10.28 -5.78
CA PHE A 183 -13.02 -10.84 -5.03
C PHE A 183 -13.42 -12.16 -4.38
N ARG A 184 -12.49 -13.11 -4.39
CA ARG A 184 -12.63 -14.40 -3.70
C ARG A 184 -11.95 -14.32 -2.35
N TRP A 185 -12.58 -14.88 -1.33
CA TRP A 185 -11.91 -15.14 -0.07
C TRP A 185 -10.87 -16.24 -0.32
N THR A 186 -9.60 -15.89 -0.27
CA THR A 186 -8.49 -16.80 -0.59
C THR A 186 -7.34 -16.56 0.37
N LEU A 187 -6.63 -17.63 0.70
CA LEU A 187 -5.36 -17.60 1.44
C LEU A 187 -4.20 -17.80 0.46
N PRO A 188 -2.97 -17.40 0.82
CA PRO A 188 -1.84 -17.64 -0.07
C PRO A 188 -1.55 -19.14 -0.20
N ASP A 189 -1.49 -19.60 -1.45
CA ASP A 189 -1.09 -20.94 -1.83
C ASP A 189 0.00 -20.86 -2.89
N LYS A 190 1.05 -21.69 -2.76
CA LYS A 190 2.18 -21.67 -3.69
C LYS A 190 1.79 -21.99 -5.14
N GLY A 191 0.77 -22.84 -5.32
CA GLY A 191 0.24 -23.21 -6.64
C GLY A 191 -0.52 -22.08 -7.34
N ASP A 192 -1.00 -21.09 -6.55
CA ASP A 192 -1.75 -19.93 -7.03
C ASP A 192 -0.89 -18.67 -7.20
N LEU A 193 0.42 -18.80 -7.03
CA LEU A 193 1.36 -17.68 -7.19
C LEU A 193 2.08 -17.75 -8.54
N THR A 194 2.19 -16.59 -9.20
CA THR A 194 2.97 -16.46 -10.44
C THR A 194 4.44 -16.30 -10.12
N SER A 195 5.28 -17.10 -10.74
CA SER A 195 6.72 -16.86 -10.76
C SER A 195 7.05 -15.75 -11.76
N TRP A 196 7.91 -14.83 -11.37
CA TRP A 196 8.47 -13.84 -12.27
C TRP A 196 9.81 -14.32 -12.77
N ASP A 197 9.98 -14.40 -14.08
CA ASP A 197 11.29 -14.56 -14.69
C ASP A 197 11.90 -13.16 -14.87
N PHE A 198 12.88 -12.84 -14.05
CA PHE A 198 13.57 -11.54 -14.09
C PHE A 198 14.85 -11.65 -14.92
N ALA A 199 14.73 -11.47 -16.22
CA ALA A 199 15.90 -11.21 -17.05
C ALA A 199 16.65 -9.97 -16.51
N GLY A 200 17.91 -10.15 -16.08
CA GLY A 200 18.73 -9.06 -15.52
C GLY A 200 18.62 -8.83 -14.01
N PHE A 201 17.95 -9.72 -13.26
CA PHE A 201 17.98 -9.66 -11.79
C PHE A 201 19.35 -10.06 -11.25
N ASN A 202 20.01 -9.12 -10.60
CA ASN A 202 21.31 -9.31 -9.97
C ASN A 202 21.34 -8.70 -8.56
N SER A 203 22.46 -8.85 -7.86
CA SER A 203 22.59 -8.36 -6.47
C SER A 203 22.36 -6.86 -6.32
N ILE A 204 22.75 -6.05 -7.31
CA ILE A 204 22.57 -4.58 -7.29
C ILE A 204 21.07 -4.24 -7.42
N THR A 205 20.38 -4.86 -8.36
CA THR A 205 18.93 -4.73 -8.54
C THR A 205 18.17 -5.20 -7.30
N GLN A 206 18.57 -6.35 -6.74
CA GLN A 206 17.98 -6.87 -5.51
C GLN A 206 18.14 -5.87 -4.35
N HIS A 207 19.32 -5.31 -4.20
CA HIS A 207 19.58 -4.31 -3.16
C HIS A 207 18.70 -3.06 -3.34
N ALA A 208 18.61 -2.52 -4.57
CA ALA A 208 17.79 -1.35 -4.85
C ALA A 208 16.29 -1.60 -4.61
N LEU A 209 15.77 -2.77 -5.00
CA LEU A 209 14.39 -3.16 -4.75
C LEU A 209 14.12 -3.40 -3.26
N LEU A 210 15.06 -3.97 -2.51
CA LEU A 210 14.95 -4.14 -1.07
C LEU A 210 14.97 -2.79 -0.35
N GLN A 211 15.84 -1.87 -0.76
CA GLN A 211 15.87 -0.50 -0.24
C GLN A 211 14.53 0.21 -0.47
N LEU A 212 13.96 0.12 -1.67
CA LEU A 212 12.64 0.68 -1.95
C LEU A 212 11.56 0.01 -1.09
N SER A 213 11.59 -1.31 -0.95
CA SER A 213 10.63 -2.05 -0.10
C SER A 213 10.68 -1.57 1.35
N ASN A 214 11.87 -1.41 1.93
CA ASN A 214 12.04 -0.88 3.28
C ASN A 214 11.52 0.56 3.39
N SER A 215 11.82 1.42 2.43
CA SER A 215 11.32 2.80 2.41
C SER A 215 9.78 2.89 2.29
N VAL A 216 9.16 1.94 1.60
CA VAL A 216 7.69 1.82 1.56
C VAL A 216 7.14 1.48 2.95
N LEU A 217 7.76 0.53 3.65
CA LEU A 217 7.34 0.12 4.99
C LEU A 217 7.54 1.26 6.01
N ASP A 218 8.68 1.95 5.95
CA ASP A 218 8.95 3.13 6.80
C ASP A 218 7.89 4.22 6.58
N LEU A 219 7.56 4.51 5.32
CA LEU A 219 6.52 5.50 5.00
C LEU A 219 5.14 5.07 5.48
N ALA A 220 4.79 3.79 5.33
CA ALA A 220 3.52 3.25 5.79
C ALA A 220 3.38 3.34 7.32
N ALA A 221 4.46 3.07 8.07
CA ALA A 221 4.50 3.23 9.52
C ALA A 221 4.26 4.69 9.95
N LEU A 222 4.71 5.65 9.17
CA LEU A 222 4.49 7.09 9.41
C LEU A 222 3.08 7.57 9.03
N GLY A 223 2.35 6.80 8.21
CA GLY A 223 1.11 7.24 7.61
C GLY A 223 -0.01 7.62 8.60
N ASN A 224 0.06 7.14 9.83
CA ASN A 224 -0.92 7.48 10.86
C ASN A 224 -0.56 8.74 11.67
N VAL A 225 0.68 9.21 11.59
CA VAL A 225 1.22 10.29 12.45
C VAL A 225 1.82 11.45 11.67
N ARG A 226 2.08 11.28 10.36
CA ARG A 226 2.72 12.30 9.54
C ARG A 226 1.93 12.65 8.29
N SER A 227 1.95 13.95 7.93
CA SER A 227 1.48 14.49 6.65
C SER A 227 2.51 15.51 6.17
N PHE A 228 2.82 15.49 4.90
CA PHE A 228 3.81 16.35 4.27
C PHE A 228 3.15 17.47 3.46
N ASP A 229 3.50 18.73 3.78
CA ASP A 229 3.13 19.88 2.96
C ASP A 229 3.87 19.80 1.62
N PRO A 230 3.15 19.75 0.48
CA PRO A 230 3.77 19.56 -0.83
C PRO A 230 4.71 20.70 -1.22
N PHE A 231 4.51 21.93 -0.71
CA PHE A 231 5.41 23.07 -0.96
C PHE A 231 6.73 22.91 -0.20
N ILE A 232 6.69 22.44 1.05
CA ILE A 232 7.90 22.14 1.82
C ILE A 232 8.66 20.99 1.17
N VAL A 233 7.96 19.90 0.77
CA VAL A 233 8.56 18.78 0.06
C VAL A 233 9.31 19.22 -1.19
N SER A 234 8.70 20.06 -2.03
CA SER A 234 9.34 20.54 -3.25
C SER A 234 10.53 21.49 -2.96
N SER A 235 10.47 22.25 -1.88
CA SER A 235 11.59 23.08 -1.41
C SER A 235 12.76 22.21 -0.94
N VAL A 236 12.50 21.17 -0.16
CA VAL A 236 13.52 20.21 0.29
C VAL A 236 14.24 19.56 -0.89
N TYR A 237 13.51 19.06 -1.88
CA TYR A 237 14.14 18.49 -3.09
C TYR A 237 14.99 19.51 -3.84
N ARG A 238 14.52 20.75 -3.96
CA ARG A 238 15.24 21.82 -4.65
C ARG A 238 16.54 22.16 -3.93
N ASN A 239 16.48 22.32 -2.61
CA ASN A 239 17.66 22.66 -1.80
C ASN A 239 18.71 21.54 -1.86
N THR A 240 18.29 20.27 -1.71
CA THR A 240 19.20 19.12 -1.83
C THR A 240 19.84 19.01 -3.21
N LEU A 241 19.07 19.23 -4.28
CA LEU A 241 19.62 19.25 -5.64
C LEU A 241 20.62 20.42 -5.85
N GLN A 242 20.41 21.55 -5.17
CA GLN A 242 21.33 22.69 -5.20
C GLN A 242 22.63 22.38 -4.47
N GLU A 243 22.55 21.77 -3.29
CA GLU A 243 23.71 21.34 -2.50
C GLU A 243 24.56 20.30 -3.25
N MET A 244 23.93 19.43 -4.04
CA MET A 244 24.60 18.43 -4.90
C MET A 244 25.12 18.99 -6.22
N ASP A 245 24.99 20.29 -6.48
CA ASP A 245 25.27 20.93 -7.80
C ASP A 245 24.49 20.27 -8.95
N PHE A 246 23.32 19.75 -8.68
CA PHE A 246 22.44 19.12 -9.66
C PHE A 246 21.38 20.06 -10.21
N LEU A 247 20.97 21.10 -9.46
CA LEU A 247 19.87 21.99 -9.85
C LEU A 247 20.20 22.79 -11.09
N ASN A 248 21.44 23.30 -11.21
CA ASN A 248 21.91 24.08 -12.35
C ASN A 248 22.25 23.21 -13.59
N SER A 249 22.35 21.89 -13.39
CA SER A 249 22.76 20.91 -14.41
C SER A 249 21.82 19.70 -14.48
N ILE A 250 20.50 19.94 -14.34
CA ILE A 250 19.50 18.86 -14.29
C ILE A 250 19.65 17.93 -15.51
N SER A 251 19.78 18.49 -16.71
CA SER A 251 19.87 17.68 -17.94
C SER A 251 21.17 16.89 -18.05
N GLN A 252 22.30 17.46 -17.60
CA GLN A 252 23.63 16.87 -17.80
C GLN A 252 24.03 15.93 -16.65
N LYS A 253 23.62 16.19 -15.40
CA LYS A 253 24.03 15.44 -14.22
C LYS A 253 22.87 14.72 -13.54
N ALA A 254 21.85 15.45 -13.07
CA ALA A 254 20.77 14.90 -12.25
C ALA A 254 19.91 13.89 -13.00
N ALA A 255 19.46 14.22 -14.21
CA ALA A 255 18.58 13.35 -14.98
C ALA A 255 19.24 12.02 -15.40
N PRO A 256 20.49 11.97 -15.91
CA PRO A 256 21.17 10.71 -16.14
C PRO A 256 21.37 9.88 -14.87
N SER A 257 21.68 10.52 -13.72
CA SER A 257 21.85 9.85 -12.43
C SER A 257 20.55 9.20 -11.96
N LEU A 258 19.44 9.95 -11.95
CA LEU A 258 18.12 9.40 -11.59
C LEU A 258 17.70 8.29 -12.57
N ALA A 259 17.92 8.45 -13.88
CA ALA A 259 17.58 7.44 -14.87
C ALA A 259 18.33 6.12 -14.61
N LYS A 260 19.61 6.19 -14.24
CA LYS A 260 20.41 5.02 -13.85
C LYS A 260 19.84 4.33 -12.62
N TYR A 261 19.47 5.09 -11.58
CA TYR A 261 18.83 4.54 -10.38
C TYR A 261 17.47 3.91 -10.71
N ALA A 262 16.61 4.60 -11.45
CA ALA A 262 15.30 4.09 -11.82
C ALA A 262 15.37 2.82 -12.68
N ALA A 263 16.41 2.67 -13.50
CA ALA A 263 16.63 1.46 -14.30
C ALA A 263 16.88 0.20 -13.42
N LEU A 264 17.47 0.36 -12.24
CA LEU A 264 17.65 -0.75 -11.28
C LEU A 264 16.32 -1.26 -10.71
N LEU A 265 15.28 -0.43 -10.68
CA LEU A 265 13.96 -0.76 -10.14
C LEU A 265 13.02 -1.36 -11.19
N GLN A 266 13.30 -1.17 -12.48
CA GLN A 266 12.43 -1.58 -13.60
C GLN A 266 12.20 -3.09 -13.75
N PRO A 267 13.10 -4.00 -13.34
CA PRO A 267 12.79 -5.42 -13.39
C PRO A 267 11.50 -5.79 -12.65
N TYR A 268 11.05 -5.00 -11.68
CA TYR A 268 9.73 -5.18 -11.09
C TYR A 268 8.66 -4.50 -11.96
N HIS A 269 7.74 -5.28 -12.52
CA HIS A 269 6.78 -4.85 -13.56
C HIS A 269 5.92 -3.64 -13.16
N SER A 270 5.53 -3.50 -11.89
CA SER A 270 4.77 -2.34 -11.39
C SER A 270 5.58 -1.04 -11.44
N LEU A 271 6.90 -1.11 -11.62
CA LEU A 271 7.82 0.02 -11.66
C LEU A 271 8.33 0.34 -13.07
N THR A 272 7.82 -0.32 -14.11
CA THR A 272 8.23 -0.10 -15.52
C THR A 272 7.96 1.33 -16.02
N SER A 273 7.02 2.04 -15.39
CA SER A 273 6.71 3.46 -15.70
C SER A 273 7.74 4.45 -15.14
N LEU A 274 8.72 4.00 -14.34
CA LEU A 274 9.77 4.85 -13.80
C LEU A 274 10.65 5.45 -14.91
N PRO A 275 11.26 6.62 -14.68
CA PRO A 275 11.98 7.35 -15.70
C PRO A 275 13.38 6.77 -15.98
N HIS A 276 13.49 5.75 -16.82
CA HIS A 276 14.73 5.07 -17.21
C HIS A 276 15.54 5.75 -18.32
N THR A 277 15.08 6.87 -18.83
CA THR A 277 15.83 7.71 -19.81
C THR A 277 16.06 9.08 -19.22
N ALA A 278 17.16 9.74 -19.60
CA ALA A 278 17.49 11.08 -19.12
C ALA A 278 16.35 12.09 -19.37
N GLN A 279 15.69 12.03 -20.53
CA GLN A 279 14.57 12.92 -20.85
C GLN A 279 13.37 12.71 -19.91
N LYS A 280 12.98 11.44 -19.64
CA LYS A 280 11.89 11.13 -18.69
C LYS A 280 12.29 11.53 -17.26
N ALA A 281 13.54 11.28 -16.87
CA ALA A 281 14.06 11.64 -15.56
C ALA A 281 14.10 13.15 -15.33
N ARG A 282 14.49 13.93 -16.36
CA ARG A 282 14.41 15.39 -16.32
C ARG A 282 12.98 15.87 -16.03
N THR A 283 12.00 15.41 -16.80
CA THR A 283 10.59 15.77 -16.60
C THR A 283 10.08 15.35 -15.20
N TYR A 284 10.55 14.20 -14.72
CA TYR A 284 10.20 13.70 -13.38
C TYR A 284 10.73 14.61 -12.27
N ILE A 285 12.00 15.01 -12.31
CA ILE A 285 12.64 15.94 -11.38
C ILE A 285 11.93 17.30 -11.43
N GLU A 286 11.82 17.88 -12.63
CA GLU A 286 11.18 19.19 -12.85
C GLU A 286 9.77 19.24 -12.28
N HIS A 287 8.99 18.15 -12.41
CA HIS A 287 7.66 18.09 -11.86
C HIS A 287 7.63 18.10 -10.31
N LEU A 288 8.61 17.49 -9.66
CA LEU A 288 8.68 17.41 -8.18
C LEU A 288 9.28 18.65 -7.52
N VAL A 289 10.15 19.39 -8.25
CA VAL A 289 10.77 20.62 -7.73
C VAL A 289 9.99 21.90 -8.08
N ARG A 290 9.04 21.84 -8.99
CA ARG A 290 8.13 22.97 -9.29
C ARG A 290 7.11 23.13 -8.16
N ASN A 291 6.46 24.30 -8.12
CA ASN A 291 5.36 24.51 -7.19
C ASN A 291 4.28 23.43 -7.43
N PRO A 292 3.93 22.65 -6.42
CA PRO A 292 3.01 21.55 -6.58
C PRO A 292 1.61 22.07 -6.89
N ARG A 293 0.96 21.42 -7.89
CA ARG A 293 -0.46 21.68 -8.20
C ARG A 293 -1.41 20.75 -7.44
N GLY A 294 -0.86 19.88 -6.59
CA GLY A 294 -1.61 18.88 -5.84
C GLY A 294 -0.68 17.80 -5.28
N HIS A 295 -1.30 16.76 -4.75
CA HIS A 295 -0.62 15.63 -4.14
C HIS A 295 -0.24 14.60 -5.21
N SER A 296 0.84 13.86 -4.95
CA SER A 296 1.38 12.84 -5.86
C SER A 296 1.38 11.47 -5.21
N HIS A 297 1.40 10.42 -6.05
CA HIS A 297 1.51 9.04 -5.57
C HIS A 297 2.77 8.86 -4.72
N PRO A 298 2.70 8.20 -3.53
CA PRO A 298 3.84 8.06 -2.61
C PRO A 298 5.08 7.43 -3.25
N LEU A 299 4.93 6.42 -4.12
CA LEU A 299 6.06 5.82 -4.84
C LEU A 299 6.86 6.84 -5.65
N LYS A 300 6.19 7.87 -6.18
CA LYS A 300 6.89 8.93 -6.91
C LYS A 300 7.83 9.70 -6.00
N HIS A 301 7.40 9.96 -4.77
CA HIS A 301 8.26 10.59 -3.77
C HIS A 301 9.35 9.65 -3.28
N LEU A 302 9.02 8.37 -2.99
CA LEU A 302 10.00 7.41 -2.48
C LEU A 302 11.16 7.15 -3.44
N VAL A 303 10.91 7.10 -4.76
CA VAL A 303 11.97 6.99 -5.76
C VAL A 303 12.90 8.22 -5.72
N MET A 304 12.33 9.43 -5.57
CA MET A 304 13.11 10.65 -5.43
C MET A 304 13.86 10.70 -4.10
N ILE A 305 13.21 10.29 -3.01
CA ILE A 305 13.80 10.23 -1.67
C ILE A 305 14.98 9.26 -1.64
N ASN A 306 14.81 8.03 -2.10
CA ASN A 306 15.89 7.05 -2.11
C ASN A 306 17.07 7.46 -2.98
N TRP A 307 16.80 8.12 -4.11
CA TRP A 307 17.86 8.63 -4.97
C TRP A 307 18.64 9.80 -4.35
N LEU A 308 17.95 10.75 -3.67
CA LEU A 308 18.59 11.94 -3.09
C LEU A 308 19.15 11.72 -1.69
N PHE A 309 18.43 10.98 -0.84
CA PHE A 309 18.72 10.86 0.60
C PHE A 309 19.16 9.45 1.00
N GLY A 310 18.95 8.45 0.14
CA GLY A 310 19.24 7.04 0.46
C GLY A 310 18.15 6.38 1.31
N GLN A 311 17.52 7.09 2.26
CA GLN A 311 16.49 6.55 3.15
C GLN A 311 15.45 7.62 3.56
N VAL A 312 14.29 7.15 3.99
CA VAL A 312 13.15 8.01 4.37
C VAL A 312 13.49 8.91 5.57
N ARG A 313 14.28 8.41 6.52
CA ARG A 313 14.66 9.14 7.73
C ARG A 313 15.41 10.44 7.39
N ASP A 314 16.39 10.38 6.52
CA ASP A 314 17.20 11.54 6.15
C ASP A 314 16.37 12.62 5.44
N PHE A 315 15.39 12.19 4.63
CA PHE A 315 14.38 13.09 4.06
C PHE A 315 13.52 13.75 5.15
N ILE A 316 13.08 13.00 6.17
CA ILE A 316 12.28 13.54 7.29
C ILE A 316 13.07 14.61 8.02
N ASP A 317 14.33 14.36 8.33
CA ASP A 317 15.20 15.32 9.02
C ASP A 317 15.38 16.61 8.20
N ALA A 318 15.53 16.48 6.87
CA ALA A 318 15.59 17.64 5.96
C ALA A 318 14.24 18.39 5.89
N TYR A 319 13.13 17.66 5.86
CA TYR A 319 11.80 18.24 5.87
C TYR A 319 11.49 19.00 7.16
N ASP A 320 11.84 18.45 8.32
CA ASP A 320 11.58 19.07 9.62
C ASP A 320 12.42 20.35 9.78
N ARG A 321 13.68 20.38 9.31
CA ARG A 321 14.50 21.59 9.24
C ARG A 321 13.87 22.68 8.37
N ALA A 322 13.47 22.32 7.15
CA ALA A 322 12.85 23.26 6.20
C ALA A 322 11.51 23.82 6.73
N LYS A 323 10.75 22.99 7.45
CA LYS A 323 9.50 23.40 8.09
C LYS A 323 9.74 24.40 9.22
N ALA A 324 10.75 24.17 10.05
CA ALA A 324 11.13 25.08 11.14
C ALA A 324 11.62 26.45 10.60
N GLU A 325 12.49 26.45 9.59
CA GLU A 325 12.97 27.67 8.93
C GLU A 325 11.83 28.51 8.31
N LYS A 326 10.83 27.82 7.70
CA LYS A 326 9.65 28.49 7.13
C LYS A 326 8.82 29.16 8.23
N ALA A 327 8.65 28.51 9.37
CA ALA A 327 7.91 29.06 10.52
C ALA A 327 8.63 30.28 11.11
N GLU A 328 9.94 30.23 11.29
CA GLU A 328 10.75 31.35 11.80
C GLU A 328 10.73 32.56 10.86
N LYS A 329 10.79 32.32 9.54
CA LYS A 329 10.68 33.41 8.55
C LYS A 329 9.31 34.08 8.57
N ALA A 330 8.23 33.29 8.73
CA ALA A 330 6.87 33.85 8.85
C ALA A 330 6.73 34.72 10.11
N GLU A 331 7.21 34.25 11.26
CA GLU A 331 7.18 35.04 12.52
C GLU A 331 7.98 36.34 12.44
N LYS A 332 9.13 36.32 11.73
CA LYS A 332 9.93 37.54 11.51
C LYS A 332 9.30 38.54 10.54
N ALA A 333 8.43 38.10 9.65
CA ALA A 333 7.74 38.96 8.69
C ALA A 333 6.49 39.61 9.27
N GLU A 334 5.95 39.08 10.39
CA GLU A 334 4.79 39.63 11.11
C GLU A 334 5.19 40.64 12.20
N LYS A 335 6.50 40.73 12.53
CA LYS A 335 7.08 41.72 13.43
C LYS A 335 7.63 42.92 12.67
#